data_b3cf4d308310a8150167289203443d3e
#
_entry.id   b3cf4d308310a8150167289203443d3e
#
_cell.length_a   1.000
_cell.length_b   1.000
_cell.length_c   1.000
_cell.angle_alpha   90.00
_cell.angle_beta   90.00
_cell.angle_gamma   90.00
#
_symmetry.space_group_name_H-M   'P 1'
#
loop_
_entity.id
_entity.type
_entity.pdbx_description
1 polymer ?
#
loop_
_entity_poly.entity_id
_entity_poly.type
_entity_poly.pdbx_seq_one_letter_code
_entity_poly.pdbx_strand_id
1 'polypeptide(L)'
;TLFSTTDHSALEELQENKKSHWGKMTAPQMLTHLIQSSKMIHLENPKLIIKEKYIEKAIAFLYTDKSLAKGIEIPKNLGYHFDDEIIEDIEVIKIKLITSTHAMLSFLSQNTDFQAIHPFFGELNSQQWLLFQKKHFSHHLSQFGLL
;
A
#
# COMPACT_ATOMS: atom_id res chain seq x y z
N THR A 1 -2.85 -1.29 15.74
CA THR A 1 -2.55 -2.35 14.77
C THR A 1 -2.63 -1.82 13.35
N LEU A 2 -1.95 -2.42 12.43
CA LEU A 2 -2.22 -2.23 11.02
C LEU A 2 -3.60 -2.86 10.74
N PHE A 3 -3.65 -3.94 9.94
CA PHE A 3 -4.93 -4.63 9.69
C PHE A 3 -5.19 -5.74 10.71
N SER A 4 -4.15 -6.20 11.39
CA SER A 4 -4.25 -7.24 12.41
C SER A 4 -3.13 -7.12 13.43
N THR A 5 -3.29 -7.81 14.56
CA THR A 5 -2.24 -7.91 15.59
C THR A 5 -0.98 -8.58 15.02
N THR A 6 -1.14 -9.56 14.13
CA THR A 6 -0.02 -10.25 13.49
C THR A 6 0.80 -9.28 12.64
N ASP A 7 0.14 -8.42 11.86
CA ASP A 7 0.83 -7.43 11.03
C ASP A 7 1.62 -6.45 11.90
N HIS A 8 1.04 -6.03 13.01
CA HIS A 8 1.70 -5.12 13.94
C HIS A 8 2.96 -5.76 14.57
N SER A 9 2.85 -6.99 15.04
CA SER A 9 3.98 -7.73 15.62
C SER A 9 5.09 -7.95 14.59
N ALA A 10 4.73 -8.30 13.36
CA ALA A 10 5.68 -8.47 12.27
C ALA A 10 6.46 -7.18 12.00
N LEU A 11 5.76 -6.04 12.03
CA LEU A 11 6.38 -4.74 11.82
C LEU A 11 7.39 -4.40 12.93
N GLU A 12 7.09 -4.74 14.18
CA GLU A 12 8.00 -4.51 15.31
C GLU A 12 9.34 -5.24 15.14
N GLU A 13 9.34 -6.40 14.49
CA GLU A 13 10.54 -7.22 14.28
C GLU A 13 11.40 -6.74 13.10
N LEU A 14 10.88 -5.86 12.24
CA LEU A 14 11.59 -5.41 11.05
C LEU A 14 12.81 -4.56 11.42
N GLN A 15 13.98 -4.97 10.93
CA GLN A 15 15.24 -4.25 11.09
C GLN A 15 15.56 -3.43 9.84
N GLU A 16 16.27 -2.32 10.03
CA GLU A 16 16.64 -1.39 8.94
C GLU A 16 17.41 -2.08 7.82
N ASN A 17 18.28 -3.02 8.16
CA ASN A 17 19.14 -3.73 7.20
C ASN A 17 18.53 -5.02 6.66
N LYS A 18 17.26 -5.31 6.96
CA LYS A 18 16.59 -6.50 6.43
C LYS A 18 16.53 -6.43 4.91
N LYS A 19 16.95 -7.50 4.25
CA LYS A 19 16.90 -7.62 2.80
C LYS A 19 15.54 -8.15 2.35
N SER A 20 15.03 -7.61 1.24
CA SER A 20 13.83 -8.12 0.62
C SER A 20 14.08 -9.46 -0.07
N HIS A 21 13.07 -10.32 -0.12
CA HIS A 21 13.13 -11.59 -0.86
C HIS A 21 13.04 -11.38 -2.36
N TRP A 22 12.47 -10.25 -2.81
CA TRP A 22 12.42 -9.83 -4.20
C TRP A 22 12.32 -8.31 -4.28
N GLY A 23 12.59 -7.74 -5.44
CA GLY A 23 12.54 -6.30 -5.66
C GLY A 23 13.78 -5.58 -5.16
N LYS A 24 13.75 -4.26 -5.26
CA LYS A 24 14.92 -3.39 -5.02
C LYS A 24 14.78 -2.48 -3.80
N MET A 25 13.59 -2.35 -3.21
CA MET A 25 13.38 -1.46 -2.08
C MET A 25 14.12 -1.93 -0.84
N THR A 26 14.65 -0.97 -0.09
CA THR A 26 15.10 -1.21 1.29
C THR A 26 13.91 -1.27 2.23
N ALA A 27 14.13 -1.74 3.47
CA ALA A 27 13.06 -1.77 4.47
C ALA A 27 12.48 -0.37 4.74
N PRO A 28 13.30 0.69 4.96
CA PRO A 28 12.77 2.05 5.11
C PRO A 28 12.00 2.54 3.88
N GLN A 29 12.46 2.23 2.67
CA GLN A 29 11.76 2.59 1.44
C GLN A 29 10.40 1.91 1.35
N MET A 30 10.33 0.64 1.70
CA MET A 30 9.07 -0.11 1.70
C MET A 30 8.05 0.50 2.67
N LEU A 31 8.47 0.83 3.89
CA LEU A 31 7.58 1.45 4.87
C LEU A 31 7.10 2.82 4.38
N THR A 32 7.98 3.62 3.81
CA THR A 32 7.63 4.93 3.24
C THR A 32 6.66 4.79 2.08
N HIS A 33 6.85 3.78 1.22
CA HIS A 33 5.94 3.46 0.15
C HIS A 33 4.53 3.12 0.68
N LEU A 34 4.43 2.35 1.75
CA LEU A 34 3.14 2.03 2.36
C LEU A 34 2.47 3.26 2.99
N ILE A 35 3.25 4.17 3.58
CA ILE A 35 2.73 5.46 4.07
C ILE A 35 2.12 6.26 2.92
N GLN A 36 2.83 6.37 1.80
CA GLN A 36 2.33 7.08 0.61
C GLN A 36 1.07 6.40 0.07
N SER A 37 1.06 5.07 0.03
CA SER A 37 -0.10 4.31 -0.40
C SER A 37 -1.32 4.56 0.46
N SER A 38 -1.16 4.63 1.78
CA SER A 38 -2.28 4.90 2.69
C SER A 38 -2.92 6.28 2.46
N LYS A 39 -2.18 7.21 1.84
CA LYS A 39 -2.65 8.56 1.52
C LYS A 39 -3.19 8.70 0.11
N MET A 40 -3.10 7.65 -0.71
CA MET A 40 -3.56 7.69 -2.11
C MET A 40 -5.04 8.01 -2.23
N ILE A 41 -5.85 7.65 -1.24
CA ILE A 41 -7.28 7.92 -1.23
C ILE A 41 -7.60 9.43 -1.28
N HIS A 42 -6.64 10.27 -0.94
CA HIS A 42 -6.79 11.72 -0.91
C HIS A 42 -6.08 12.44 -2.06
N LEU A 43 -5.59 11.70 -3.06
CA LEU A 43 -4.95 12.32 -4.23
C LEU A 43 -5.94 13.17 -5.02
N GLU A 44 -5.54 14.39 -5.34
CA GLU A 44 -6.28 15.25 -6.27
C GLU A 44 -5.93 14.86 -7.71
N ASN A 45 -6.97 14.72 -8.54
CA ASN A 45 -6.83 14.45 -9.98
C ASN A 45 -5.88 13.26 -10.28
N PRO A 46 -6.09 12.08 -9.68
CA PRO A 46 -5.23 10.93 -9.94
C PRO A 46 -5.32 10.52 -11.41
N LYS A 47 -4.17 10.17 -11.99
CA LYS A 47 -4.10 9.76 -13.39
C LYS A 47 -4.47 8.28 -13.50
N LEU A 48 -5.48 7.99 -14.33
CA LEU A 48 -5.89 6.63 -14.63
C LEU A 48 -4.89 6.00 -15.63
N ILE A 49 -4.29 4.89 -15.26
CA ILE A 49 -3.31 4.15 -16.09
C ILE A 49 -3.95 2.92 -16.74
N ILE A 50 -4.83 2.24 -16.02
CA ILE A 50 -5.52 1.07 -16.54
C ILE A 50 -6.46 1.46 -17.69
N LYS A 51 -6.51 0.63 -18.73
CA LYS A 51 -7.50 0.77 -19.79
C LYS A 51 -8.88 0.38 -19.29
N GLU A 52 -9.90 1.15 -19.69
CA GLU A 52 -11.29 0.96 -19.24
C GLU A 52 -11.76 -0.48 -19.35
N LYS A 53 -11.43 -1.18 -20.44
CA LYS A 53 -11.85 -2.56 -20.67
C LYS A 53 -11.34 -3.57 -19.64
N TYR A 54 -10.33 -3.21 -18.83
CA TYR A 54 -9.76 -4.10 -17.82
C TYR A 54 -10.21 -3.76 -16.40
N ILE A 55 -10.94 -2.67 -16.19
CA ILE A 55 -11.32 -2.19 -14.86
C ILE A 55 -12.19 -3.21 -14.12
N GLU A 56 -13.21 -3.74 -14.77
CA GLU A 56 -14.10 -4.73 -14.15
C GLU A 56 -13.34 -5.95 -13.66
N LYS A 57 -12.43 -6.47 -14.47
CA LYS A 57 -11.60 -7.61 -14.12
C LYS A 57 -10.62 -7.28 -12.99
N ALA A 58 -10.05 -6.09 -13.00
CA ALA A 58 -9.13 -5.64 -11.94
C ALA A 58 -9.86 -5.52 -10.59
N ILE A 59 -11.06 -4.96 -10.59
CA ILE A 59 -11.87 -4.85 -9.36
C ILE A 59 -12.26 -6.24 -8.86
N ALA A 60 -12.67 -7.13 -9.75
CA ALA A 60 -13.01 -8.51 -9.37
C ALA A 60 -11.84 -9.22 -8.69
N PHE A 61 -10.62 -8.95 -9.12
CA PHE A 61 -9.41 -9.50 -8.50
C PHE A 61 -9.29 -9.10 -7.02
N LEU A 62 -9.74 -7.91 -6.63
CA LEU A 62 -9.67 -7.46 -5.23
C LEU A 62 -10.48 -8.35 -4.29
N TYR A 63 -11.51 -9.02 -4.79
CA TYR A 63 -12.37 -9.91 -4.02
C TYR A 63 -11.86 -11.35 -3.95
N THR A 64 -10.74 -11.64 -4.59
CA THR A 64 -10.10 -12.97 -4.53
C THR A 64 -9.05 -13.01 -3.43
N ASP A 65 -8.59 -14.22 -3.07
CA ASP A 65 -7.45 -14.42 -2.15
C ASP A 65 -6.10 -14.39 -2.87
N LYS A 66 -6.08 -14.11 -4.15
CA LYS A 66 -4.82 -14.00 -4.90
C LYS A 66 -4.03 -12.79 -4.46
N SER A 67 -2.72 -12.97 -4.34
CA SER A 67 -1.78 -11.90 -4.01
C SER A 67 -1.49 -11.02 -5.23
N LEU A 68 -1.05 -9.79 -4.97
CA LEU A 68 -0.53 -8.93 -6.03
C LEU A 68 0.69 -9.59 -6.69
N ALA A 69 0.84 -9.38 -8.01
CA ALA A 69 1.95 -9.93 -8.75
C ALA A 69 3.28 -9.31 -8.32
N LYS A 70 4.34 -10.13 -8.28
CA LYS A 70 5.69 -9.69 -7.97
C LYS A 70 6.32 -9.00 -9.17
N GLY A 71 7.22 -8.04 -8.91
CA GLY A 71 8.03 -7.41 -9.96
C GLY A 71 7.30 -6.40 -10.84
N ILE A 72 6.14 -5.91 -10.43
CA ILE A 72 5.46 -4.83 -11.15
C ILE A 72 6.20 -3.53 -10.87
N GLU A 73 6.64 -2.85 -11.94
CA GLU A 73 7.24 -1.53 -11.85
C GLU A 73 6.16 -0.46 -11.99
N ILE A 74 6.18 0.49 -11.04
CA ILE A 74 5.27 1.62 -11.07
C ILE A 74 5.88 2.71 -11.94
N PRO A 75 5.12 3.29 -12.89
CA PRO A 75 5.64 4.39 -13.71
C PRO A 75 6.11 5.57 -12.87
N LYS A 76 7.31 6.06 -13.16
CA LYS A 76 7.94 7.16 -12.40
C LYS A 76 7.16 8.46 -12.46
N ASN A 77 6.33 8.64 -13.47
CA ASN A 77 5.53 9.86 -13.67
C ASN A 77 4.29 9.97 -12.79
N LEU A 78 4.08 9.02 -11.87
CA LEU A 78 2.95 9.06 -10.92
C LEU A 78 3.23 9.92 -9.68
N GLY A 79 4.41 10.55 -9.60
CA GLY A 79 4.74 11.41 -8.46
C GLY A 79 5.23 10.66 -7.21
N TYR A 80 5.46 9.37 -7.31
CA TYR A 80 6.03 8.58 -6.21
C TYR A 80 7.55 8.52 -6.33
N HIS A 81 8.24 8.71 -5.23
CA HIS A 81 9.70 8.69 -5.15
C HIS A 81 10.14 7.47 -4.34
N PHE A 82 10.11 6.29 -4.97
CA PHE A 82 10.43 5.03 -4.30
C PHE A 82 11.94 4.77 -4.18
N ASP A 83 12.73 5.45 -5.01
CA ASP A 83 14.17 5.24 -5.11
C ASP A 83 14.97 6.20 -4.22
N ASP A 84 14.28 7.13 -3.53
CA ASP A 84 14.95 8.10 -2.67
C ASP A 84 15.58 7.42 -1.46
N GLU A 85 16.81 7.83 -1.14
CA GLU A 85 17.45 7.38 0.08
C GLU A 85 16.68 7.87 1.29
N ILE A 86 16.39 6.98 2.22
CA ILE A 86 15.67 7.30 3.46
C ILE A 86 16.70 7.42 4.58
N ILE A 87 16.84 8.62 5.12
CA ILE A 87 17.77 8.93 6.22
C ILE A 87 17.09 8.92 7.60
N GLU A 88 15.75 8.86 7.62
CA GLU A 88 14.97 8.83 8.86
C GLU A 88 15.12 7.47 9.55
N ASP A 89 15.15 7.49 10.87
CA ASP A 89 15.22 6.26 11.69
C ASP A 89 14.00 5.38 11.42
N ILE A 90 14.24 4.08 11.23
CA ILE A 90 13.17 3.12 10.89
C ILE A 90 12.08 3.05 11.95
N GLU A 91 12.43 3.22 13.23
CA GLU A 91 11.44 3.19 14.31
C GLU A 91 10.47 4.38 14.23
N VAL A 92 10.97 5.54 13.79
CA VAL A 92 10.13 6.72 13.52
C VAL A 92 9.20 6.46 12.32
N ILE A 93 9.74 5.85 11.26
CA ILE A 93 8.93 5.53 10.07
C ILE A 93 7.83 4.52 10.42
N LYS A 94 8.11 3.53 11.26
CA LYS A 94 7.10 2.56 11.72
C LYS A 94 5.93 3.27 12.43
N ILE A 95 6.23 4.23 13.30
CA ILE A 95 5.21 5.02 13.99
C ILE A 95 4.36 5.80 12.98
N LYS A 96 5.01 6.43 12.01
CA LYS A 96 4.31 7.16 10.94
C LYS A 96 3.40 6.24 10.14
N LEU A 97 3.86 5.04 9.81
CA LEU A 97 3.06 4.06 9.09
C LEU A 97 1.81 3.65 9.89
N ILE A 98 1.99 3.32 11.16
CA ILE A 98 0.87 2.96 12.02
C ILE A 98 -0.14 4.11 12.09
N THR A 99 0.32 5.33 12.29
CA THR A 99 -0.53 6.51 12.37
C THR A 99 -1.29 6.75 11.07
N SER A 100 -0.62 6.69 9.91
CA SER A 100 -1.27 6.93 8.62
C SER A 100 -2.24 5.80 8.26
N THR A 101 -1.92 4.56 8.64
CA THR A 101 -2.81 3.41 8.42
C THR A 101 -4.08 3.53 9.25
N HIS A 102 -3.97 3.89 10.52
CA HIS A 102 -5.13 4.10 11.38
C HIS A 102 -6.01 5.25 10.87
N ALA A 103 -5.40 6.34 10.40
CA ALA A 103 -6.14 7.45 9.81
C ALA A 103 -6.92 7.01 8.57
N MET A 104 -6.29 6.23 7.70
CA MET A 104 -6.94 5.67 6.50
C MET A 104 -8.09 4.76 6.86
N LEU A 105 -7.88 3.81 7.78
CA LEU A 105 -8.91 2.86 8.20
C LEU A 105 -10.11 3.58 8.83
N SER A 106 -9.85 4.57 9.69
CA SER A 106 -10.88 5.39 10.30
C SER A 106 -11.70 6.16 9.26
N PHE A 107 -10.99 6.79 8.30
CA PHE A 107 -11.64 7.52 7.21
C PHE A 107 -12.55 6.62 6.40
N LEU A 108 -12.06 5.46 5.98
CA LEU A 108 -12.84 4.52 5.15
C LEU A 108 -14.07 3.98 5.90
N SER A 109 -13.95 3.73 7.20
CA SER A 109 -15.07 3.25 8.01
C SER A 109 -16.13 4.31 8.26
N GLN A 110 -15.74 5.59 8.34
CA GLN A 110 -16.65 6.70 8.59
C GLN A 110 -17.25 7.29 7.32
N ASN A 111 -16.69 6.99 6.16
CA ASN A 111 -17.11 7.52 4.86
C ASN A 111 -17.47 6.38 3.90
N THR A 112 -18.54 5.66 4.21
CA THR A 112 -18.97 4.49 3.44
C THR A 112 -19.38 4.81 2.01
N ASP A 113 -19.73 6.08 1.72
CA ASP A 113 -20.08 6.54 0.38
C ASP A 113 -18.88 7.07 -0.41
N PHE A 114 -17.69 7.01 0.19
CA PHE A 114 -16.48 7.50 -0.44
C PHE A 114 -16.14 6.72 -1.70
N GLN A 115 -15.73 7.44 -2.74
CA GLN A 115 -15.23 6.89 -4.00
C GLN A 115 -14.04 7.74 -4.47
N ALA A 116 -13.02 7.07 -4.98
CA ALA A 116 -11.86 7.73 -5.55
C ALA A 116 -11.19 6.84 -6.59
N ILE A 117 -10.51 7.46 -7.53
CA ILE A 117 -9.83 6.75 -8.62
C ILE A 117 -8.48 6.22 -8.14
N HIS A 118 -8.29 4.90 -8.28
CA HIS A 118 -6.99 4.26 -8.17
C HIS A 118 -6.37 4.15 -9.56
N PRO A 119 -5.10 4.52 -9.76
CA PRO A 119 -4.49 4.49 -11.10
C PRO A 119 -4.59 3.14 -11.82
N PHE A 120 -4.52 2.04 -11.11
CA PHE A 120 -4.49 0.70 -11.69
C PHE A 120 -5.79 -0.10 -11.55
N PHE A 121 -6.79 0.43 -10.84
CA PHE A 121 -8.06 -0.27 -10.62
C PHE A 121 -9.29 0.53 -11.05
N GLY A 122 -9.11 1.80 -11.38
CA GLY A 122 -10.23 2.69 -11.69
C GLY A 122 -10.91 3.21 -10.42
N GLU A 123 -12.15 3.63 -10.54
CA GLU A 123 -12.89 4.17 -9.40
C GLU A 123 -13.23 3.06 -8.41
N LEU A 124 -12.75 3.22 -7.17
CA LEU A 124 -12.98 2.27 -6.08
C LEU A 124 -13.84 2.91 -5.00
N ASN A 125 -14.81 2.14 -4.48
CA ASN A 125 -15.55 2.53 -3.29
C ASN A 125 -14.75 2.27 -2.03
N SER A 126 -15.29 2.64 -0.88
CA SER A 126 -14.62 2.52 0.42
C SER A 126 -14.17 1.09 0.72
N GLN A 127 -15.05 0.10 0.50
CA GLN A 127 -14.73 -1.31 0.72
C GLN A 127 -13.61 -1.80 -0.21
N GLN A 128 -13.67 -1.41 -1.48
CA GLN A 128 -12.67 -1.82 -2.48
C GLN A 128 -11.30 -1.21 -2.18
N TRP A 129 -11.24 0.03 -1.72
CA TRP A 129 -10.00 0.63 -1.23
C TRP A 129 -9.40 -0.18 -0.07
N LEU A 130 -10.24 -0.61 0.87
CA LEU A 130 -9.79 -1.45 1.98
C LEU A 130 -9.22 -2.78 1.50
N LEU A 131 -9.92 -3.45 0.55
CA LEU A 131 -9.44 -4.70 -0.04
C LEU A 131 -8.10 -4.51 -0.74
N PHE A 132 -7.95 -3.42 -1.51
CA PHE A 132 -6.67 -3.10 -2.16
C PHE A 132 -5.56 -2.92 -1.13
N GLN A 133 -5.80 -2.13 -0.10
CA GLN A 133 -4.78 -1.85 0.91
C GLN A 133 -4.35 -3.11 1.66
N LYS A 134 -5.27 -4.00 1.97
CA LYS A 134 -4.94 -5.29 2.58
C LYS A 134 -4.01 -6.13 1.70
N LYS A 135 -4.32 -6.22 0.41
CA LYS A 135 -3.46 -6.94 -0.54
C LYS A 135 -2.09 -6.28 -0.66
N HIS A 136 -2.05 -4.96 -0.69
CA HIS A 136 -0.83 -4.19 -0.88
C HIS A 136 0.11 -4.32 0.33
N PHE A 137 -0.44 -4.19 1.54
CA PHE A 137 0.34 -4.37 2.77
C PHE A 137 0.85 -5.81 2.89
N SER A 138 -0.01 -6.81 2.66
CA SER A 138 0.40 -8.22 2.68
C SER A 138 1.50 -8.50 1.68
N HIS A 139 1.42 -7.94 0.48
CA HIS A 139 2.44 -8.07 -0.55
C HIS A 139 3.80 -7.59 -0.06
N HIS A 140 3.87 -6.39 0.49
CA HIS A 140 5.14 -5.81 0.94
C HIS A 140 5.67 -6.43 2.24
N LEU A 141 4.79 -6.78 3.17
CA LEU A 141 5.22 -7.51 4.37
C LEU A 141 5.78 -8.89 4.01
N SER A 142 5.15 -9.58 3.06
CA SER A 142 5.68 -10.85 2.53
C SER A 142 7.00 -10.65 1.79
N GLN A 143 7.15 -9.53 1.08
CA GLN A 143 8.38 -9.17 0.38
C GLN A 143 9.59 -9.15 1.32
N PHE A 144 9.38 -8.79 2.57
CA PHE A 144 10.43 -8.75 3.58
C PHE A 144 10.37 -9.94 4.54
N GLY A 145 9.60 -10.97 4.21
CA GLY A 145 9.54 -12.20 4.99
C GLY A 145 8.84 -12.04 6.34
N LEU A 146 7.97 -11.03 6.46
CA LEU A 146 7.26 -10.75 7.71
C LEU A 146 5.91 -11.47 7.81
N LEU A 147 5.40 -11.95 6.68
CA LEU A 147 4.19 -12.78 6.61
C LEU A 147 4.45 -14.03 5.80
#